data_9396afc500e250c997d6010cb70b12d1
#
_entry.id   9396afc500e250c997d6010cb70b12d1
#
_cell.length_a   1.000
_cell.length_b   1.000
_cell.length_c   1.000
_cell.angle_alpha   90.00
_cell.angle_beta   90.00
_cell.angle_gamma   90.00
#
_symmetry.space_group_name_H-M   'P 1'
#
loop_
_entity.id
_entity.type
_entity.pdbx_description
1 polymer ?
#
loop_
_entity_poly.entity_id
_entity_poly.type
_entity_poly.pdbx_seq_one_letter_code
_entity_poly.pdbx_strand_id
1 'polypeptide(L)'
;MKKSALFVFIVLGSIVGSMAQNFEVAPIRLNFSVDPGETQTKTITVKNNGNNKSSIVLSFQDYLIYKNGDRKVLSAGSSKNSIAQWITLNPSYLEINPNQAQTVEVTLQAPNDNYSSKWGILNVSTAKEQTAFQADKELTTGLSVFGRINVNLSYTPMGESNKRVQISNLKEVTKPEDTLRRFTANVDNLGNTITDCKIYLIASNLQTMYEKKFQTVNLKAYPQTSRNVELTLPNKMPEGTYSLSAILDYGSSKALEGTQITIEVD
;
A
#
# COMPACT_ATOMS: atom_id res chain seq x y z
N MET A 1 -51.31 49.39 -1.25
CA MET A 1 -51.43 47.93 -1.55
C MET A 1 -50.07 47.43 -2.05
N LYS A 2 -49.31 46.80 -1.17
CA LYS A 2 -47.98 46.25 -1.49
C LYS A 2 -48.12 44.79 -1.88
N LYS A 3 -47.79 44.44 -3.13
CA LYS A 3 -47.78 43.05 -3.60
C LYS A 3 -46.43 42.42 -3.21
N SER A 4 -46.45 41.52 -2.26
CA SER A 4 -45.25 40.67 -1.91
C SER A 4 -45.17 39.53 -2.93
N ALA A 5 -44.14 39.52 -3.74
CA ALA A 5 -43.80 38.39 -4.61
C ALA A 5 -43.03 37.34 -3.80
N LEU A 6 -43.64 36.19 -3.61
CA LEU A 6 -43.06 35.02 -2.99
C LEU A 6 -42.11 34.32 -4.00
N PHE A 7 -40.81 34.45 -3.81
CA PHE A 7 -39.82 33.79 -4.65
C PHE A 7 -39.63 32.35 -4.12
N VAL A 8 -40.26 31.38 -4.76
CA VAL A 8 -40.03 29.96 -4.46
C VAL A 8 -38.72 29.55 -5.14
N PHE A 9 -37.65 29.42 -4.32
CA PHE A 9 -36.37 28.89 -4.77
C PHE A 9 -36.49 27.35 -4.83
N ILE A 10 -36.73 26.81 -6.03
CA ILE A 10 -36.66 25.37 -6.28
C ILE A 10 -35.19 25.01 -6.31
N VAL A 11 -34.68 24.44 -5.20
CA VAL A 11 -33.37 23.78 -5.13
C VAL A 11 -33.53 22.46 -5.88
N LEU A 12 -33.18 22.46 -7.18
CA LEU A 12 -32.95 21.23 -7.93
C LEU A 12 -31.65 20.60 -7.34
N GLY A 13 -31.81 19.71 -6.38
CA GLY A 13 -30.75 18.87 -5.91
C GLY A 13 -30.29 17.99 -7.06
N SER A 14 -29.12 18.30 -7.63
CA SER A 14 -28.42 17.44 -8.57
C SER A 14 -28.05 16.17 -7.81
N ILE A 15 -28.83 15.10 -8.00
CA ILE A 15 -28.42 13.74 -7.61
C ILE A 15 -27.26 13.39 -8.55
N VAL A 16 -26.06 13.76 -8.16
CA VAL A 16 -24.85 13.21 -8.77
C VAL A 16 -24.86 11.73 -8.40
N GLY A 17 -25.34 10.91 -9.33
CA GLY A 17 -25.28 9.47 -9.19
C GLY A 17 -23.82 9.08 -8.95
N SER A 18 -23.48 8.72 -7.71
CA SER A 18 -22.19 8.13 -7.41
C SER A 18 -22.04 6.93 -8.34
N MET A 19 -21.09 6.98 -9.25
CA MET A 19 -20.68 5.83 -10.05
C MET A 19 -20.05 4.83 -9.06
N ALA A 20 -20.92 4.08 -8.38
CA ALA A 20 -20.49 2.98 -7.53
C ALA A 20 -19.73 1.97 -8.39
N GLN A 21 -18.61 1.51 -7.91
CA GLN A 21 -17.83 0.48 -8.59
C GLN A 21 -18.72 -0.74 -8.82
N ASN A 22 -18.85 -1.20 -10.06
CA ASN A 22 -19.80 -2.26 -10.45
C ASN A 22 -19.48 -3.62 -9.85
N PHE A 23 -18.31 -3.78 -9.20
CA PHE A 23 -17.95 -5.01 -8.48
C PHE A 23 -17.06 -4.70 -7.28
N GLU A 24 -16.99 -5.62 -6.34
CA GLU A 24 -16.13 -5.58 -5.17
C GLU A 24 -15.31 -6.84 -5.04
N VAL A 25 -14.16 -6.74 -4.36
CA VAL A 25 -13.26 -7.86 -4.08
C VAL A 25 -12.85 -7.83 -2.61
N ALA A 26 -12.96 -8.93 -1.93
CA ALA A 26 -12.53 -9.06 -0.54
C ALA A 26 -11.89 -10.44 -0.28
N PRO A 27 -10.80 -10.48 0.49
CA PRO A 27 -9.97 -9.37 0.94
C PRO A 27 -9.08 -8.80 -0.17
N ILE A 28 -8.65 -7.54 -0.03
CA ILE A 28 -7.72 -6.87 -0.99
C ILE A 28 -6.24 -7.13 -0.67
N ARG A 29 -5.95 -8.04 0.24
CA ARG A 29 -4.60 -8.45 0.61
C ARG A 29 -4.56 -9.90 1.05
N LEU A 30 -3.65 -10.67 0.45
CA LEU A 30 -3.35 -12.04 0.83
C LEU A 30 -1.88 -12.13 1.23
N ASN A 31 -1.63 -12.49 2.49
CA ASN A 31 -0.29 -12.74 3.01
C ASN A 31 -0.14 -14.24 3.21
N PHE A 32 0.76 -14.87 2.47
CA PHE A 32 1.11 -16.28 2.60
C PHE A 32 2.29 -16.42 3.54
N SER A 33 2.23 -17.42 4.43
CA SER A 33 3.30 -17.70 5.38
C SER A 33 3.38 -19.21 5.55
N VAL A 34 4.33 -19.81 4.87
CA VAL A 34 4.63 -21.24 4.89
C VAL A 34 6.13 -21.45 4.71
N ASP A 35 6.61 -22.63 5.06
CA ASP A 35 8.02 -22.99 4.81
C ASP A 35 8.27 -23.25 3.31
N PRO A 36 9.53 -23.13 2.85
CA PRO A 36 9.91 -23.54 1.51
C PRO A 36 9.46 -24.99 1.22
N GLY A 37 8.93 -25.21 0.03
CA GLY A 37 8.37 -26.48 -0.39
C GLY A 37 6.88 -26.69 -0.06
N GLU A 38 6.34 -25.89 0.84
CA GLU A 38 4.94 -26.04 1.26
C GLU A 38 3.96 -25.26 0.36
N THR A 39 2.70 -25.66 0.47
CA THR A 39 1.57 -25.05 -0.25
C THR A 39 0.58 -24.43 0.72
N GLN A 40 0.05 -23.25 0.37
CA GLN A 40 -1.03 -22.62 1.11
C GLN A 40 -2.09 -22.06 0.16
N THR A 41 -3.35 -22.37 0.44
CA THR A 41 -4.50 -21.84 -0.30
C THR A 41 -5.22 -20.79 0.53
N LYS A 42 -5.56 -19.67 -0.10
CA LYS A 42 -6.42 -18.60 0.43
C LYS A 42 -7.47 -18.27 -0.60
N THR A 43 -8.53 -17.59 -0.19
CA THR A 43 -9.62 -17.24 -1.08
C THR A 43 -9.83 -15.74 -1.17
N ILE A 44 -10.31 -15.29 -2.32
CA ILE A 44 -10.93 -13.98 -2.49
C ILE A 44 -12.36 -14.19 -2.97
N THR A 45 -13.25 -13.30 -2.55
CA THR A 45 -14.62 -13.24 -3.05
C THR A 45 -14.75 -12.05 -3.98
N VAL A 46 -15.31 -12.27 -5.17
CA VAL A 46 -15.63 -11.24 -6.14
C VAL A 46 -17.15 -11.15 -6.24
N LYS A 47 -17.73 -9.98 -6.00
CA LYS A 47 -19.17 -9.76 -6.06
C LYS A 47 -19.50 -8.74 -7.14
N ASN A 48 -20.47 -9.06 -7.97
CA ASN A 48 -21.03 -8.13 -8.95
C ASN A 48 -22.16 -7.32 -8.32
N ASN A 49 -21.94 -6.02 -8.16
CA ASN A 49 -22.93 -5.08 -7.64
C ASN A 49 -23.70 -4.36 -8.78
N GLY A 50 -23.39 -4.70 -10.04
CA GLY A 50 -24.05 -4.15 -11.21
C GLY A 50 -25.37 -4.85 -11.54
N ASN A 51 -26.12 -4.26 -12.47
CA ASN A 51 -27.42 -4.78 -12.95
C ASN A 51 -27.31 -5.79 -14.11
N ASN A 52 -26.10 -5.96 -14.65
CA ASN A 52 -25.83 -6.88 -15.75
C ASN A 52 -24.83 -7.95 -15.32
N LYS A 53 -24.83 -9.11 -16.01
CA LYS A 53 -23.80 -10.13 -15.87
C LYS A 53 -22.43 -9.51 -16.15
N SER A 54 -21.45 -9.80 -15.30
CA SER A 54 -20.09 -9.27 -15.39
C SER A 54 -19.10 -10.40 -15.64
N SER A 55 -18.27 -10.24 -16.66
CA SER A 55 -17.14 -11.12 -16.96
C SER A 55 -15.89 -10.54 -16.31
N ILE A 56 -15.23 -11.31 -15.45
CA ILE A 56 -14.05 -10.88 -14.68
C ILE A 56 -12.84 -11.72 -15.09
N VAL A 57 -11.75 -11.01 -15.39
CA VAL A 57 -10.43 -11.60 -15.70
C VAL A 57 -9.47 -11.33 -14.56
N LEU A 58 -8.70 -12.35 -14.20
CA LEU A 58 -7.67 -12.31 -13.18
C LEU A 58 -6.29 -12.37 -13.85
N SER A 59 -5.42 -11.45 -13.48
CA SER A 59 -4.05 -11.39 -14.03
C SER A 59 -3.06 -10.91 -12.98
N PHE A 60 -1.77 -11.23 -13.17
CA PHE A 60 -0.72 -10.83 -12.25
C PHE A 60 0.08 -9.65 -12.77
N GLN A 61 0.60 -8.85 -11.85
CA GLN A 61 1.61 -7.84 -12.08
C GLN A 61 2.63 -7.85 -10.95
N ASP A 62 3.86 -7.50 -11.28
CA ASP A 62 4.90 -7.22 -10.30
C ASP A 62 4.93 -5.73 -9.96
N TYR A 63 5.65 -5.37 -8.91
CA TYR A 63 6.01 -3.99 -8.65
C TYR A 63 7.36 -3.87 -7.94
N LEU A 64 8.02 -2.76 -8.21
CA LEU A 64 9.18 -2.28 -7.45
C LEU A 64 8.76 -1.14 -6.55
N ILE A 65 9.49 -0.98 -5.45
CA ILE A 65 9.31 0.14 -4.52
C ILE A 65 10.53 1.04 -4.61
N TYR A 66 10.29 2.31 -4.89
CA TYR A 66 11.33 3.33 -4.92
C TYR A 66 11.64 3.87 -3.52
N LYS A 67 12.78 4.57 -3.39
CA LYS A 67 13.21 5.19 -2.11
C LYS A 67 12.18 6.14 -1.51
N ASN A 68 11.44 6.87 -2.32
CA ASN A 68 10.33 7.75 -1.88
C ASN A 68 9.05 6.99 -1.50
N GLY A 69 9.01 5.67 -1.71
CA GLY A 69 7.86 4.83 -1.40
C GLY A 69 6.89 4.59 -2.55
N ASP A 70 7.08 5.25 -3.69
CA ASP A 70 6.28 5.03 -4.88
C ASP A 70 6.46 3.62 -5.43
N ARG A 71 5.42 3.13 -6.10
CA ARG A 71 5.43 1.81 -6.74
C ARG A 71 5.53 1.97 -8.25
N LYS A 72 6.47 1.26 -8.86
CA LYS A 72 6.51 1.06 -10.31
C LYS A 72 5.95 -0.32 -10.62
N VAL A 73 4.82 -0.35 -11.30
CA VAL A 73 4.20 -1.60 -11.76
C VAL A 73 4.97 -2.14 -12.98
N LEU A 74 5.13 -3.45 -13.02
CA LEU A 74 5.85 -4.20 -14.04
C LEU A 74 4.99 -5.39 -14.51
N SER A 75 5.35 -5.97 -15.66
CA SER A 75 4.75 -7.23 -16.10
C SER A 75 5.04 -8.36 -15.11
N ALA A 76 4.14 -9.33 -15.02
CA ALA A 76 4.32 -10.51 -14.17
C ALA A 76 5.63 -11.25 -14.51
N GLY A 77 6.34 -11.70 -13.49
CA GLY A 77 7.61 -12.43 -13.64
C GLY A 77 8.83 -11.55 -13.97
N SER A 78 8.66 -10.21 -14.08
CA SER A 78 9.78 -9.29 -14.43
C SER A 78 10.65 -8.94 -13.23
N SER A 79 10.16 -9.07 -12.02
CA SER A 79 10.90 -8.80 -10.80
C SER A 79 11.56 -10.07 -10.26
N LYS A 80 12.79 -9.97 -9.75
CA LYS A 80 13.43 -11.05 -8.97
C LYS A 80 12.61 -11.45 -7.72
N ASN A 81 11.74 -10.56 -7.25
CA ASN A 81 10.88 -10.77 -6.10
C ASN A 81 9.43 -11.10 -6.51
N SER A 82 9.19 -11.46 -7.78
CA SER A 82 7.89 -11.85 -8.27
C SER A 82 7.33 -13.07 -7.51
N ILE A 83 6.06 -13.00 -7.16
CA ILE A 83 5.29 -14.13 -6.61
C ILE A 83 4.43 -14.80 -7.70
N ALA A 84 4.31 -14.20 -8.88
CA ALA A 84 3.33 -14.57 -9.89
C ALA A 84 3.45 -16.03 -10.37
N GLN A 85 4.69 -16.54 -10.50
CA GLN A 85 4.94 -17.90 -10.96
C GLN A 85 4.66 -18.98 -9.91
N TRP A 86 4.43 -18.58 -8.66
CA TRP A 86 4.18 -19.47 -7.54
C TRP A 86 2.69 -19.59 -7.20
N ILE A 87 1.86 -18.79 -7.86
CA ILE A 87 0.42 -18.71 -7.60
C ILE A 87 -0.37 -19.37 -8.72
N THR A 88 -1.29 -20.22 -8.32
CA THR A 88 -2.33 -20.79 -9.17
C THR A 88 -3.69 -20.23 -8.74
N LEU A 89 -4.54 -19.90 -9.71
CA LEU A 89 -5.90 -19.39 -9.51
C LEU A 89 -6.93 -20.41 -9.98
N ASN A 90 -7.95 -20.64 -9.16
CA ASN A 90 -9.07 -21.50 -9.52
C ASN A 90 -10.41 -20.90 -9.07
N PRO A 91 -11.28 -20.47 -10.00
CA PRO A 91 -11.02 -20.26 -11.43
C PRO A 91 -10.19 -19.00 -11.71
N SER A 92 -9.60 -18.88 -12.91
CA SER A 92 -8.88 -17.67 -13.38
C SER A 92 -9.77 -16.69 -14.16
N TYR A 93 -11.00 -17.10 -14.47
CA TYR A 93 -12.03 -16.32 -15.16
C TYR A 93 -13.38 -16.57 -14.49
N LEU A 94 -14.17 -15.51 -14.33
CA LEU A 94 -15.49 -15.57 -13.68
C LEU A 94 -16.55 -14.93 -14.56
N GLU A 95 -17.74 -15.52 -14.55
CA GLU A 95 -18.97 -14.90 -15.02
C GLU A 95 -19.95 -14.79 -13.86
N ILE A 96 -20.19 -13.57 -13.39
CA ILE A 96 -20.98 -13.31 -12.18
C ILE A 96 -22.28 -12.61 -12.55
N ASN A 97 -23.41 -13.22 -12.22
CA ASN A 97 -24.72 -12.61 -12.43
C ASN A 97 -24.92 -11.39 -11.51
N PRO A 98 -25.89 -10.50 -11.83
CA PRO A 98 -26.21 -9.35 -10.99
C PRO A 98 -26.43 -9.71 -9.54
N ASN A 99 -25.81 -8.95 -8.62
CA ASN A 99 -25.89 -9.12 -7.16
C ASN A 99 -25.40 -10.46 -6.62
N GLN A 100 -24.72 -11.27 -7.43
CA GLN A 100 -24.10 -12.53 -7.00
C GLN A 100 -22.61 -12.37 -6.72
N ALA A 101 -22.06 -13.31 -5.96
CA ALA A 101 -20.65 -13.40 -5.64
C ALA A 101 -20.10 -14.78 -6.03
N GLN A 102 -18.82 -14.81 -6.38
CA GLN A 102 -18.07 -16.05 -6.61
C GLN A 102 -16.73 -15.98 -5.89
N THR A 103 -16.24 -17.15 -5.48
CA THR A 103 -14.96 -17.27 -4.76
C THR A 103 -13.90 -17.80 -5.72
N VAL A 104 -12.69 -17.26 -5.60
CA VAL A 104 -11.50 -17.73 -6.29
C VAL A 104 -10.52 -18.25 -5.25
N GLU A 105 -10.06 -19.48 -5.45
CA GLU A 105 -8.94 -20.03 -4.71
C GLU A 105 -7.63 -19.51 -5.28
N VAL A 106 -6.79 -19.01 -4.38
CA VAL A 106 -5.45 -18.48 -4.67
C VAL A 106 -4.46 -19.37 -3.94
N THR A 107 -3.85 -20.31 -4.67
CA THR A 107 -2.94 -21.31 -4.11
C THR A 107 -1.50 -20.90 -4.39
N LEU A 108 -0.72 -20.71 -3.34
CA LEU A 108 0.72 -20.52 -3.42
C LEU A 108 1.43 -21.84 -3.18
N GLN A 109 2.42 -22.16 -4.03
CA GLN A 109 3.38 -23.22 -3.82
C GLN A 109 4.79 -22.60 -3.72
N ALA A 110 5.37 -22.64 -2.53
CA ALA A 110 6.71 -22.11 -2.29
C ALA A 110 7.77 -23.09 -2.83
N PRO A 111 8.78 -22.64 -3.61
CA PRO A 111 9.92 -23.47 -3.97
C PRO A 111 10.71 -23.93 -2.74
N ASN A 112 11.35 -25.09 -2.84
CA ASN A 112 12.08 -25.73 -1.73
C ASN A 112 13.29 -24.93 -1.25
N ASP A 113 13.85 -24.06 -2.09
CA ASP A 113 15.11 -23.33 -1.86
C ASP A 113 14.93 -21.84 -1.66
N ASN A 114 13.69 -21.36 -1.53
CA ASN A 114 13.45 -19.92 -1.39
C ASN A 114 13.13 -19.49 0.05
N TYR A 115 14.09 -18.82 0.69
CA TYR A 115 13.99 -18.24 2.02
C TYR A 115 13.81 -16.73 2.01
N SER A 116 13.34 -16.16 0.90
CA SER A 116 13.12 -14.71 0.77
C SER A 116 11.67 -14.38 0.48
N SER A 117 11.18 -13.28 1.03
CA SER A 117 9.84 -12.79 0.72
C SER A 117 9.68 -12.46 -0.76
N LYS A 118 8.51 -12.78 -1.28
CA LYS A 118 8.05 -12.44 -2.63
C LYS A 118 6.76 -11.65 -2.57
N TRP A 119 6.49 -10.87 -3.61
CA TRP A 119 5.28 -10.05 -3.66
C TRP A 119 4.84 -9.75 -5.09
N GLY A 120 3.60 -9.31 -5.21
CA GLY A 120 2.99 -8.93 -6.47
C GLY A 120 1.57 -8.41 -6.29
N ILE A 121 0.90 -8.23 -7.38
CA ILE A 121 -0.48 -7.79 -7.46
C ILE A 121 -1.27 -8.81 -8.27
N LEU A 122 -2.41 -9.24 -7.73
CA LEU A 122 -3.45 -9.90 -8.50
C LEU A 122 -4.46 -8.81 -8.92
N ASN A 123 -4.54 -8.57 -10.22
CA ASN A 123 -5.52 -7.67 -10.79
C ASN A 123 -6.82 -8.44 -11.02
N VAL A 124 -7.90 -7.92 -10.50
CA VAL A 124 -9.27 -8.36 -10.76
C VAL A 124 -9.91 -7.26 -11.59
N SER A 125 -10.22 -7.55 -12.86
CA SER A 125 -10.73 -6.55 -13.80
C SER A 125 -11.88 -7.09 -14.63
N THR A 126 -12.80 -6.20 -15.04
CA THR A 126 -13.84 -6.56 -16.00
C THR A 126 -13.21 -6.91 -17.35
N ALA A 127 -13.65 -8.01 -17.95
CA ALA A 127 -13.24 -8.38 -19.30
C ALA A 127 -13.76 -7.35 -20.32
N LYS A 128 -12.93 -7.03 -21.30
CA LYS A 128 -13.35 -6.20 -22.43
C LYS A 128 -14.12 -7.08 -23.41
N GLU A 129 -15.44 -7.03 -23.39
CA GLU A 129 -16.23 -7.60 -24.49
C GLU A 129 -16.14 -6.67 -25.71
N GLN A 130 -15.26 -7.00 -26.65
CA GLN A 130 -15.27 -6.37 -27.98
C GLN A 130 -16.27 -7.14 -28.84
N THR A 131 -17.49 -6.65 -28.92
CA THR A 131 -18.38 -7.03 -30.02
C THR A 131 -17.99 -6.23 -31.26
N ALA A 132 -18.12 -6.83 -32.46
CA ALA A 132 -17.84 -6.13 -33.74
C ALA A 132 -18.60 -4.79 -33.87
N PHE A 133 -19.78 -4.72 -33.27
CA PHE A 133 -20.62 -3.49 -33.21
C PHE A 133 -20.05 -2.41 -32.29
N GLN A 134 -19.32 -2.79 -31.22
CA GLN A 134 -18.66 -1.83 -30.32
C GLN A 134 -17.34 -1.33 -30.89
N ALA A 135 -16.62 -2.16 -31.66
CA ALA A 135 -15.41 -1.74 -32.35
C ALA A 135 -15.68 -0.60 -33.34
N ASP A 136 -16.81 -0.64 -34.08
CA ASP A 136 -17.24 0.41 -34.97
C ASP A 136 -17.69 1.68 -34.24
N LYS A 137 -18.23 1.56 -33.02
CA LYS A 137 -18.70 2.67 -32.20
C LYS A 137 -17.58 3.38 -31.43
N GLU A 138 -16.49 2.67 -31.08
CA GLU A 138 -15.30 3.25 -30.43
C GLU A 138 -14.50 4.19 -31.35
N LEU A 139 -14.69 4.11 -32.67
CA LEU A 139 -14.17 5.07 -33.62
C LEU A 139 -14.90 6.45 -33.57
N THR A 140 -16.02 6.54 -32.86
CA THR A 140 -16.79 7.77 -32.68
C THR A 140 -16.94 8.10 -31.18
N THR A 141 -15.87 8.60 -30.52
CA THR A 141 -15.88 9.28 -29.20
C THR A 141 -16.65 8.55 -28.08
N GLY A 142 -16.14 7.41 -27.62
CA GLY A 142 -16.66 6.74 -26.43
C GLY A 142 -15.56 6.49 -25.39
N LEU A 143 -15.68 7.10 -24.19
CA LEU A 143 -14.85 6.78 -23.04
C LEU A 143 -15.32 5.43 -22.45
N SER A 144 -14.54 4.37 -22.62
CA SER A 144 -14.81 3.09 -21.95
C SER A 144 -14.11 3.05 -20.59
N VAL A 145 -14.89 3.02 -19.51
CA VAL A 145 -14.37 2.91 -18.14
C VAL A 145 -14.33 1.44 -17.72
N PHE A 146 -13.14 0.93 -17.46
CA PHE A 146 -12.95 -0.44 -16.96
C PHE A 146 -12.64 -0.41 -15.46
N GLY A 147 -13.42 -1.15 -14.67
CA GLY A 147 -13.14 -1.34 -13.26
C GLY A 147 -11.94 -2.28 -13.07
N ARG A 148 -11.00 -1.90 -12.19
CA ARG A 148 -9.90 -2.77 -11.75
C ARG A 148 -9.74 -2.65 -10.24
N ILE A 149 -9.65 -3.79 -9.56
CA ILE A 149 -9.31 -3.87 -8.14
C ILE A 149 -8.02 -4.66 -8.01
N ASN A 150 -7.08 -4.12 -7.26
CA ASN A 150 -5.78 -4.73 -7.02
C ASN A 150 -5.77 -5.44 -5.66
N VAL A 151 -5.54 -6.75 -5.67
CA VAL A 151 -5.28 -7.55 -4.47
C VAL A 151 -3.77 -7.67 -4.29
N ASN A 152 -3.24 -7.16 -3.18
CA ASN A 152 -1.82 -7.27 -2.88
C ASN A 152 -1.50 -8.68 -2.39
N LEU A 153 -0.53 -9.32 -3.01
CA LEU A 153 -0.01 -10.63 -2.63
C LEU A 153 1.35 -10.49 -1.99
N SER A 154 1.60 -11.24 -0.93
CA SER A 154 2.94 -11.38 -0.36
C SER A 154 3.16 -12.79 0.20
N TYR A 155 4.38 -13.27 0.09
CA TYR A 155 4.88 -14.48 0.73
C TYR A 155 6.02 -14.12 1.66
N THR A 156 6.03 -14.73 2.84
CA THR A 156 7.12 -14.64 3.79
C THR A 156 7.38 -16.05 4.35
N PRO A 157 8.59 -16.59 4.22
CA PRO A 157 8.92 -17.92 4.78
C PRO A 157 8.76 -17.91 6.29
N MET A 158 8.26 -19.00 6.88
CA MET A 158 8.08 -19.11 8.33
C MET A 158 9.40 -19.42 9.05
N GLY A 159 10.27 -20.26 8.47
CA GLY A 159 11.49 -20.76 9.10
C GLY A 159 12.61 -19.73 9.15
N GLU A 160 13.55 -19.76 8.24
CA GLU A 160 14.77 -18.94 8.25
C GLU A 160 14.55 -17.45 7.89
N SER A 161 13.68 -16.78 8.63
CA SER A 161 13.42 -15.36 8.44
C SER A 161 14.54 -14.52 9.05
N ASN A 162 15.38 -13.91 8.20
CA ASN A 162 16.36 -12.93 8.63
C ASN A 162 15.74 -11.53 8.57
N LYS A 163 15.28 -11.04 9.73
CA LYS A 163 14.84 -9.65 9.89
C LYS A 163 16.03 -8.81 10.30
N ARG A 164 16.48 -7.96 9.40
CA ARG A 164 17.57 -7.00 9.66
C ARG A 164 17.24 -5.70 8.97
N VAL A 165 16.81 -4.72 9.75
CA VAL A 165 16.47 -3.37 9.25
C VAL A 165 17.28 -2.38 10.04
N GLN A 166 17.84 -1.38 9.39
CA GLN A 166 18.58 -0.29 10.00
C GLN A 166 18.02 1.07 9.60
N ILE A 167 18.23 2.07 10.45
CA ILE A 167 17.92 3.46 10.18
C ILE A 167 19.20 4.30 10.23
N SER A 168 19.33 5.25 9.30
CA SER A 168 20.52 6.10 9.19
C SER A 168 20.20 7.46 8.57
N ASN A 169 21.20 8.37 8.55
CA ASN A 169 21.14 9.65 7.86
C ASN A 169 19.93 10.52 8.27
N LEU A 170 19.66 10.62 9.58
CA LEU A 170 18.69 11.60 10.06
C LEU A 170 19.21 13.00 9.74
N LYS A 171 18.40 13.80 9.08
CA LYS A 171 18.70 15.19 8.75
C LYS A 171 17.45 16.04 8.69
N GLU A 172 17.57 17.32 9.02
CA GLU A 172 16.52 18.29 8.86
C GLU A 172 16.40 18.72 7.38
N VAL A 173 15.15 18.85 6.92
CA VAL A 173 14.79 19.28 5.56
C VAL A 173 13.68 20.33 5.58
N THR A 174 13.47 20.98 6.73
CA THR A 174 12.48 22.03 6.93
C THR A 174 12.71 23.18 5.94
N LYS A 175 11.65 23.64 5.32
CA LYS A 175 11.66 24.83 4.46
C LYS A 175 11.03 26.01 5.18
N PRO A 176 11.31 27.25 4.75
CA PRO A 176 10.76 28.44 5.38
C PRO A 176 9.22 28.50 5.45
N GLU A 177 8.55 27.90 4.46
CA GLU A 177 7.08 27.84 4.37
C GLU A 177 6.44 26.72 5.21
N ASP A 178 7.24 25.80 5.76
CA ASP A 178 6.72 24.66 6.51
C ASP A 178 6.16 25.08 7.87
N THR A 179 5.00 24.55 8.23
CA THR A 179 4.36 24.77 9.55
C THR A 179 4.87 23.81 10.63
N LEU A 180 5.62 22.79 10.24
CA LEU A 180 6.28 21.81 11.10
C LEU A 180 7.75 21.71 10.72
N ARG A 181 8.61 21.40 11.67
CA ARG A 181 9.98 21.00 11.36
C ARG A 181 9.96 19.60 10.73
N ARG A 182 10.61 19.45 9.60
CA ARG A 182 10.62 18.22 8.79
C ARG A 182 12.00 17.59 8.79
N PHE A 183 12.03 16.28 9.00
CA PHE A 183 13.25 15.49 9.02
C PHE A 183 13.09 14.32 8.09
N THR A 184 14.19 13.84 7.53
CA THR A 184 14.23 12.61 6.75
C THR A 184 15.29 11.68 7.32
N ALA A 185 15.02 10.38 7.25
CA ALA A 185 15.98 9.31 7.54
C ALA A 185 15.87 8.20 6.49
N ASN A 186 16.96 7.44 6.31
CA ASN A 186 16.97 6.26 5.44
C ASN A 186 16.66 5.02 6.26
N VAL A 187 15.78 4.16 5.74
CA VAL A 187 15.47 2.85 6.31
C VAL A 187 15.86 1.79 5.29
N ASP A 188 16.82 0.95 5.65
CA ASP A 188 17.38 -0.10 4.79
C ASP A 188 17.02 -1.47 5.34
N ASN A 189 16.32 -2.30 4.55
CA ASN A 189 16.08 -3.69 4.90
C ASN A 189 17.19 -4.56 4.29
N LEU A 190 18.12 -4.98 5.12
CA LEU A 190 19.25 -5.85 4.78
C LEU A 190 18.92 -7.34 4.94
N GLY A 191 17.71 -7.64 5.41
CA GLY A 191 17.22 -8.99 5.59
C GLY A 191 16.61 -9.59 4.32
N ASN A 192 15.95 -10.73 4.50
CA ASN A 192 15.29 -11.47 3.42
C ASN A 192 13.76 -11.45 3.50
N THR A 193 13.18 -10.80 4.52
CA THR A 193 11.74 -10.79 4.75
C THR A 193 11.15 -9.39 4.72
N ILE A 194 9.90 -9.28 4.26
CA ILE A 194 9.12 -8.04 4.41
C ILE A 194 8.89 -7.81 5.90
N THR A 195 9.34 -6.66 6.39
CA THR A 195 9.33 -6.32 7.81
C THR A 195 8.47 -5.10 8.09
N ASP A 196 7.54 -5.23 9.03
CA ASP A 196 6.78 -4.08 9.52
C ASP A 196 7.64 -3.28 10.50
N CYS A 197 7.77 -1.98 10.25
CA CYS A 197 8.60 -1.07 11.02
C CYS A 197 7.74 0.06 11.60
N LYS A 198 8.05 0.44 12.83
CA LYS A 198 7.52 1.63 13.51
C LYS A 198 8.67 2.59 13.71
N ILE A 199 8.52 3.82 13.24
CA ILE A 199 9.58 4.83 13.31
C ILE A 199 9.03 6.07 13.98
N TYR A 200 9.75 6.60 14.95
CA TYR A 200 9.36 7.79 15.69
C TYR A 200 10.57 8.60 16.11
N LEU A 201 10.34 9.90 16.36
CA LEU A 201 11.34 10.78 16.92
C LEU A 201 11.23 10.83 18.45
N ILE A 202 12.39 10.91 19.10
CA ILE A 202 12.52 11.31 20.50
C ILE A 202 13.40 12.55 20.53
N ALA A 203 12.93 13.63 21.14
CA ALA A 203 13.73 14.82 21.42
C ALA A 203 14.01 14.89 22.91
N SER A 204 15.29 14.93 23.26
CA SER A 204 15.78 15.04 24.64
C SER A 204 16.55 16.35 24.80
N ASN A 205 16.05 17.26 25.64
CA ASN A 205 16.71 18.54 25.93
C ASN A 205 17.97 18.28 26.77
N LEU A 206 19.13 18.74 26.30
CA LEU A 206 20.41 18.45 26.92
C LEU A 206 20.64 19.19 28.22
N GLN A 207 19.90 20.30 28.49
CA GLN A 207 20.03 21.12 29.70
C GLN A 207 19.06 20.70 30.80
N THR A 208 17.79 20.40 30.40
CA THR A 208 16.69 20.17 31.36
C THR A 208 16.31 18.72 31.56
N MET A 209 16.90 17.80 30.80
CA MET A 209 16.55 16.37 30.76
C MET A 209 15.08 16.11 30.33
N TYR A 210 14.39 17.12 29.80
CA TYR A 210 13.05 16.96 29.22
C TYR A 210 13.13 16.08 28.00
N GLU A 211 12.30 15.04 27.98
CA GLU A 211 12.22 14.10 26.85
C GLU A 211 10.79 13.99 26.35
N LYS A 212 10.62 13.93 25.03
CA LYS A 212 9.33 13.75 24.38
C LYS A 212 9.42 12.86 23.16
N LYS A 213 8.54 11.86 23.13
CA LYS A 213 8.29 11.00 21.96
C LYS A 213 7.22 11.65 21.08
N PHE A 214 7.43 11.60 19.77
CA PHE A 214 6.51 12.14 18.76
C PHE A 214 5.76 11.06 18.00
N GLN A 215 4.96 11.48 17.01
CA GLN A 215 4.08 10.59 16.24
C GLN A 215 4.86 9.46 15.57
N THR A 216 4.31 8.26 15.63
CA THR A 216 4.89 7.07 15.00
C THR A 216 4.45 6.96 13.54
N VAL A 217 5.41 6.76 12.65
CA VAL A 217 5.20 6.43 11.25
C VAL A 217 5.33 4.92 11.07
N ASN A 218 4.33 4.29 10.45
CA ASN A 218 4.36 2.86 10.14
C ASN A 218 4.84 2.65 8.70
N LEU A 219 5.75 1.72 8.51
CA LEU A 219 6.41 1.44 7.23
C LEU A 219 6.58 -0.07 7.03
N LYS A 220 6.33 -0.56 5.80
CA LYS A 220 6.81 -1.89 5.38
C LYS A 220 8.16 -1.73 4.69
N ALA A 221 9.19 -2.33 5.27
CA ALA A 221 10.52 -2.42 4.67
C ALA A 221 10.63 -3.72 3.88
N TYR A 222 10.81 -3.59 2.56
CA TYR A 222 10.93 -4.73 1.65
C TYR A 222 12.38 -5.21 1.56
N PRO A 223 12.64 -6.52 1.38
CA PRO A 223 13.98 -7.06 1.33
C PRO A 223 14.87 -6.39 0.29
N GLN A 224 16.09 -6.07 0.69
CA GLN A 224 17.11 -5.47 -0.16
C GLN A 224 16.67 -4.15 -0.82
N THR A 225 15.84 -3.37 -0.11
CA THR A 225 15.43 -2.03 -0.54
C THR A 225 15.75 -0.99 0.52
N SER A 226 15.93 0.25 0.06
CA SER A 226 16.09 1.44 0.89
C SER A 226 14.88 2.34 0.73
N ARG A 227 14.40 2.94 1.84
CA ARG A 227 13.31 3.91 1.83
C ARG A 227 13.65 5.14 2.64
N ASN A 228 13.32 6.31 2.10
CA ASN A 228 13.30 7.54 2.87
C ASN A 228 12.00 7.58 3.69
N VAL A 229 12.10 7.91 4.95
CA VAL A 229 10.97 8.20 5.83
C VAL A 229 11.00 9.69 6.19
N GLU A 230 9.84 10.31 6.14
CA GLU A 230 9.65 11.67 6.62
C GLU A 230 9.08 11.63 8.04
N LEU A 231 9.68 12.45 8.92
CA LEU A 231 9.34 12.57 10.33
C LEU A 231 9.15 14.06 10.64
N THR A 232 8.24 14.38 11.54
CA THR A 232 7.92 15.78 11.84
C THR A 232 7.95 16.09 13.33
N LEU A 233 8.34 17.31 13.64
CA LEU A 233 8.23 17.94 14.96
C LEU A 233 7.36 19.19 14.86
N PRO A 234 6.65 19.59 15.94
CA PRO A 234 6.03 20.91 16.00
C PRO A 234 7.12 22.00 15.99
N ASN A 235 6.83 23.13 15.34
CA ASN A 235 7.75 24.28 15.34
C ASN A 235 7.94 24.88 16.74
N LYS A 236 6.93 24.75 17.62
CA LYS A 236 6.98 25.26 19.00
C LYS A 236 7.36 24.14 19.96
N MET A 237 8.58 24.18 20.41
CA MET A 237 9.12 23.40 21.54
C MET A 237 9.78 24.38 22.52
N PRO A 238 9.99 23.99 23.80
CA PRO A 238 10.81 24.80 24.69
C PRO A 238 12.17 25.09 24.10
N GLU A 239 12.68 26.33 24.31
CA GLU A 239 14.00 26.73 23.82
C GLU A 239 15.11 25.83 24.38
N GLY A 240 16.15 25.62 23.60
CA GLY A 240 17.35 24.89 24.02
C GLY A 240 17.92 23.94 22.97
N THR A 241 19.01 23.31 23.36
CA THR A 241 19.71 22.32 22.54
C THR A 241 19.14 20.93 22.80
N TYR A 242 18.76 20.22 21.73
CA TYR A 242 18.18 18.90 21.82
C TYR A 242 19.02 17.86 21.09
N SER A 243 19.16 16.68 21.71
CA SER A 243 19.46 15.45 20.99
C SER A 243 18.16 14.92 20.36
N LEU A 244 18.09 14.91 19.05
CA LEU A 244 16.97 14.36 18.30
C LEU A 244 17.33 12.99 17.75
N SER A 245 16.65 11.95 18.24
CA SER A 245 16.86 10.56 17.84
C SER A 245 15.69 10.05 17.01
N ALA A 246 15.96 9.49 15.85
CA ALA A 246 14.99 8.68 15.11
C ALA A 246 15.16 7.22 15.49
N ILE A 247 14.13 6.64 16.07
CA ILE A 247 14.11 5.25 16.56
C ILE A 247 13.31 4.39 15.60
N LEU A 248 13.87 3.24 15.26
CA LEU A 248 13.26 2.20 14.45
C LEU A 248 12.99 0.96 15.31
N ASP A 249 11.73 0.58 15.42
CA ASP A 249 11.26 -0.67 16.01
C ASP A 249 10.71 -1.58 14.90
N TYR A 250 11.31 -2.76 14.72
CA TYR A 250 10.92 -3.74 13.71
C TYR A 250 10.63 -5.14 14.27
N GLY A 251 10.32 -5.20 15.56
CA GLY A 251 9.82 -6.39 16.24
C GLY A 251 10.41 -6.62 17.60
N SER A 252 9.59 -7.17 18.48
CA SER A 252 9.81 -7.26 19.93
C SER A 252 11.04 -8.10 20.37
N SER A 253 11.58 -8.94 19.50
CA SER A 253 12.77 -9.77 19.81
C SER A 253 14.08 -9.17 19.34
N LYS A 254 14.06 -7.98 18.73
CA LYS A 254 15.24 -7.29 18.20
C LYS A 254 15.53 -6.03 18.99
N ALA A 255 16.80 -5.65 19.06
CA ALA A 255 17.19 -4.36 19.58
C ALA A 255 16.60 -3.24 18.71
N LEU A 256 16.26 -2.13 19.35
CA LEU A 256 15.89 -0.92 18.63
C LEU A 256 17.10 -0.38 17.87
N GLU A 257 16.88 0.05 16.65
CA GLU A 257 17.89 0.75 15.86
C GLU A 257 17.64 2.26 15.98
N GLY A 258 18.69 3.06 15.88
CA GLY A 258 18.56 4.50 16.00
C GLY A 258 19.63 5.28 15.28
N THR A 259 19.30 6.52 14.92
CA THR A 259 20.22 7.52 14.43
C THR A 259 19.85 8.87 15.04
N GLN A 260 20.83 9.73 15.30
CA GLN A 260 20.60 10.97 16.02
C GLN A 260 21.33 12.15 15.39
N ILE A 261 20.81 13.34 15.65
CA ILE A 261 21.43 14.65 15.37
C ILE A 261 21.19 15.58 16.55
N THR A 262 21.99 16.66 16.62
CA THR A 262 21.71 17.77 17.53
C THR A 262 20.96 18.86 16.79
N ILE A 263 19.94 19.44 17.40
CA ILE A 263 19.17 20.57 16.87
C ILE A 263 19.04 21.65 17.92
N GLU A 264 18.92 22.89 17.45
CA GLU A 264 18.59 24.07 18.28
C GLU A 264 17.11 24.41 18.10
N VAL A 265 16.51 24.88 19.19
CA VAL A 265 15.15 25.44 19.25
C VAL A 265 15.25 26.82 19.91
N ASP A 266 14.95 27.86 19.11
CA ASP A 266 14.93 29.26 19.50
C ASP A 266 13.54 29.71 19.94
#